data_fc77a9a2a4ee5fd28bca1ac2c2796ffb
#
_entry.id   fc77a9a2a4ee5fd28bca1ac2c2796ffb
#
_cell.length_a   1.000
_cell.length_b   1.000
_cell.length_c   1.000
_cell.angle_alpha   90.00
_cell.angle_beta   90.00
_cell.angle_gamma   90.00
#
_symmetry.space_group_name_H-M   'P 1'
#
loop_
_entity.id
_entity.type
_entity.pdbx_description
1 polymer ?
#
loop_
_entity_poly.entity_id
_entity_poly.type
_entity_poly.pdbx_seq_one_letter_code
_entity_poly.pdbx_strand_id
1 'polypeptide(L)'
;ILSKGRRKMDLTVLSVGGSIIAPEKVDSVFLKAFREAIVKYLEENKEAKLILVCGGGAPARIYQEAYRAVRGNQDTGAQDWLGIKATHLNGEIMRAVFSDYTSDEVVTDPTADIGFEGRILVAAGWKPGFSTDTDAVYLARRFGGKKVVNLSNIKKVYTDDPRKNPDAKPLDSISWKDFRKMVGYEWKPGLNAPFDPVASGIAEEEGMCVICADGRDIENTMNILKNQKFQGTIISD
;
A
#
# COMPACT_ATOMS: atom_id res chain seq x y z
N ILE A 1 25.84 23.66 21.39
CA ILE A 1 24.40 23.43 21.25
C ILE A 1 24.27 22.00 20.74
N LEU A 2 23.97 21.07 21.67
CA LEU A 2 23.82 19.63 21.38
C LEU A 2 22.57 19.46 20.53
N SER A 3 22.70 18.91 19.31
CA SER A 3 21.59 18.47 18.50
C SER A 3 20.84 17.39 19.29
N LYS A 4 19.64 17.71 19.77
CA LYS A 4 18.71 16.70 20.27
C LYS A 4 18.52 15.70 19.13
N GLY A 5 19.09 14.50 19.26
CA GLY A 5 18.87 13.42 18.31
C GLY A 5 17.38 13.27 18.08
N ARG A 6 16.92 13.47 16.84
CA ARG A 6 15.55 13.12 16.45
C ARG A 6 15.34 11.66 16.85
N ARG A 7 14.49 11.40 17.85
CA ARG A 7 14.01 10.05 18.12
C ARG A 7 13.50 9.52 16.81
N LYS A 8 14.04 8.39 16.36
CA LYS A 8 13.60 7.74 15.12
C LYS A 8 12.13 7.37 15.31
N MET A 9 11.27 7.98 14.51
CA MET A 9 9.83 7.72 14.53
C MET A 9 9.61 6.25 14.15
N ASP A 10 8.82 5.52 14.94
CA ASP A 10 8.42 4.16 14.59
C ASP A 10 7.29 4.22 13.56
N LEU A 11 7.69 4.39 12.29
CA LEU A 11 6.80 4.58 11.17
C LEU A 11 6.73 3.32 10.30
N THR A 12 5.52 2.82 10.11
CA THR A 12 5.22 1.79 9.10
C THR A 12 4.19 2.33 8.11
N VAL A 13 4.44 2.12 6.82
CA VAL A 13 3.48 2.42 5.74
C VAL A 13 2.74 1.14 5.37
N LEU A 14 1.41 1.18 5.38
CA LEU A 14 0.54 0.10 4.91
C LEU A 14 -0.07 0.52 3.57
N SER A 15 0.36 -0.11 2.47
CA SER A 15 -0.34 -0.04 1.18
C SER A 15 -1.53 -0.99 1.26
N VAL A 16 -2.73 -0.44 1.50
CA VAL A 16 -3.97 -1.21 1.67
C VAL A 16 -4.63 -1.35 0.31
N GLY A 17 -4.50 -2.52 -0.29
CA GLY A 17 -5.01 -2.80 -1.62
C GLY A 17 -6.51 -2.53 -1.74
N GLY A 18 -6.93 -1.92 -2.85
CA GLY A 18 -8.34 -1.63 -3.07
C GLY A 18 -9.23 -2.87 -3.08
N SER A 19 -8.71 -4.04 -3.46
CA SER A 19 -9.41 -5.32 -3.38
C SER A 19 -9.66 -5.79 -1.94
N ILE A 20 -9.03 -5.18 -0.97
CA ILE A 20 -9.24 -5.43 0.46
C ILE A 20 -10.29 -4.45 0.99
N ILE A 21 -10.20 -3.16 0.62
CA ILE A 21 -11.15 -2.12 1.05
C ILE A 21 -12.51 -2.30 0.39
N ALA A 22 -12.50 -2.54 -0.92
CA ALA A 22 -13.70 -2.63 -1.75
C ALA A 22 -13.54 -3.72 -2.83
N PRO A 23 -13.68 -5.01 -2.47
CA PRO A 23 -13.56 -6.13 -3.40
C PRO A 23 -14.62 -6.11 -4.51
N GLU A 24 -15.86 -5.89 -4.17
CA GLU A 24 -17.03 -5.66 -5.04
C GLU A 24 -17.74 -4.37 -4.64
N LYS A 25 -17.95 -4.19 -3.37
CA LYS A 25 -18.44 -3.00 -2.68
C LYS A 25 -17.53 -2.74 -1.48
N VAL A 26 -17.67 -1.58 -0.84
CA VAL A 26 -16.95 -1.28 0.42
C VAL A 26 -17.24 -2.38 1.44
N ASP A 27 -16.19 -3.02 1.94
CA ASP A 27 -16.28 -4.10 2.92
C ASP A 27 -16.29 -3.51 4.34
N SER A 28 -17.49 -3.20 4.82
CA SER A 28 -17.68 -2.63 6.16
C SER A 28 -17.29 -3.60 7.29
N VAL A 29 -17.35 -4.92 7.05
CA VAL A 29 -16.95 -5.93 8.05
C VAL A 29 -15.43 -5.90 8.20
N PHE A 30 -14.72 -5.91 7.08
CA PHE A 30 -13.27 -5.75 7.07
C PHE A 30 -12.85 -4.42 7.73
N LEU A 31 -13.44 -3.29 7.30
CA LEU A 31 -13.07 -1.97 7.83
C LEU A 31 -13.27 -1.87 9.34
N LYS A 32 -14.35 -2.46 9.88
CA LYS A 32 -14.59 -2.50 11.32
C LYS A 32 -13.50 -3.28 12.04
N ALA A 33 -13.23 -4.51 11.61
CA ALA A 33 -12.23 -5.37 12.24
C ALA A 33 -10.81 -4.80 12.11
N PHE A 34 -10.48 -4.23 10.94
CA PHE A 34 -9.19 -3.55 10.70
C PHE A 34 -9.02 -2.34 11.62
N ARG A 35 -10.06 -1.50 11.75
CA ARG A 35 -10.03 -0.38 12.69
C ARG A 35 -9.78 -0.84 14.13
N GLU A 36 -10.54 -1.82 14.60
CA GLU A 36 -10.39 -2.34 15.97
C GLU A 36 -8.96 -2.83 16.23
N ALA A 37 -8.37 -3.58 15.30
CA ALA A 37 -7.02 -4.09 15.41
C ALA A 37 -5.94 -2.99 15.37
N ILE A 38 -6.05 -2.03 14.44
CA ILE A 38 -5.12 -0.89 14.32
C ILE A 38 -5.19 0.00 15.56
N VAL A 39 -6.38 0.32 16.04
CA VAL A 39 -6.56 1.13 17.26
C VAL A 39 -5.90 0.45 18.45
N LYS A 40 -6.17 -0.84 18.65
CA LYS A 40 -5.53 -1.61 19.71
C LYS A 40 -4.00 -1.59 19.59
N TYR A 41 -3.46 -1.79 18.39
CA TYR A 41 -2.02 -1.71 18.16
C TYR A 41 -1.45 -0.34 18.55
N LEU A 42 -2.11 0.76 18.13
CA LEU A 42 -1.66 2.11 18.46
C LEU A 42 -1.76 2.42 19.96
N GLU A 43 -2.75 1.89 20.65
CA GLU A 43 -2.89 2.04 22.11
C GLU A 43 -1.78 1.31 22.87
N GLU A 44 -1.40 0.13 22.41
CA GLU A 44 -0.30 -0.67 22.97
C GLU A 44 1.08 -0.08 22.63
N ASN A 45 1.22 0.67 21.51
CA ASN A 45 2.48 1.20 20.96
C ASN A 45 2.41 2.72 20.78
N LYS A 46 2.58 3.47 21.86
CA LYS A 46 2.32 4.94 21.89
C LYS A 46 3.18 5.77 20.92
N GLU A 47 4.37 5.33 20.56
CA GLU A 47 5.28 6.01 19.63
C GLU A 47 5.06 5.60 18.16
N ALA A 48 4.27 4.55 17.90
CA ALA A 48 4.02 4.08 16.54
C ALA A 48 3.16 5.06 15.76
N LYS A 49 3.54 5.32 14.51
CA LYS A 49 2.77 6.06 13.51
C LYS A 49 2.56 5.19 12.27
N LEU A 50 1.41 5.35 11.64
CA LEU A 50 1.04 4.59 10.44
C LEU A 50 0.68 5.54 9.31
N ILE A 51 1.11 5.20 8.09
CA ILE A 51 0.56 5.79 6.87
C ILE A 51 -0.25 4.71 6.17
N LEU A 52 -1.52 4.99 5.87
CA LEU A 52 -2.43 4.08 5.18
C LEU A 52 -2.64 4.58 3.76
N VAL A 53 -2.08 3.89 2.77
CA VAL A 53 -2.23 4.26 1.35
C VAL A 53 -3.29 3.38 0.72
N CYS A 54 -4.37 3.98 0.21
CA CYS A 54 -5.58 3.27 -0.21
C CYS A 54 -5.59 3.01 -1.71
N GLY A 55 -5.81 1.76 -2.11
CA GLY A 55 -6.04 1.36 -3.51
C GLY A 55 -7.49 1.55 -3.97
N GLY A 56 -7.72 1.48 -5.30
CA GLY A 56 -9.02 1.79 -5.91
C GLY A 56 -10.07 0.66 -5.86
N GLY A 57 -9.66 -0.61 -5.92
CA GLY A 57 -10.55 -1.76 -5.81
C GLY A 57 -11.55 -1.94 -6.96
N ALA A 58 -12.72 -2.52 -6.65
CA ALA A 58 -13.80 -2.69 -7.64
C ALA A 58 -14.35 -1.36 -8.16
N PRO A 59 -14.53 -0.31 -7.37
CA PRO A 59 -14.97 0.99 -7.89
C PRO A 59 -14.11 1.48 -9.06
N ALA A 60 -12.77 1.40 -8.94
CA ALA A 60 -11.86 1.78 -10.03
C ALA A 60 -12.15 0.98 -11.31
N ARG A 61 -12.25 -0.35 -11.19
CA ARG A 61 -12.52 -1.24 -12.35
C ARG A 61 -13.87 -0.96 -12.99
N ILE A 62 -14.92 -0.80 -12.19
CA ILE A 62 -16.30 -0.54 -12.66
C ILE A 62 -16.32 0.75 -13.49
N TYR A 63 -15.74 1.84 -12.99
CA TYR A 63 -15.73 3.11 -13.73
C TYR A 63 -14.84 3.05 -14.99
N GLN A 64 -13.70 2.38 -14.91
CA GLN A 64 -12.82 2.17 -16.08
C GLN A 64 -13.49 1.30 -17.15
N GLU A 65 -14.21 0.26 -16.77
CA GLU A 65 -14.99 -0.59 -17.68
C GLU A 65 -16.13 0.17 -18.34
N ALA A 66 -16.89 0.95 -17.55
CA ALA A 66 -17.94 1.81 -18.09
C ALA A 66 -17.38 2.84 -19.09
N TYR A 67 -16.24 3.47 -18.78
CA TYR A 67 -15.57 4.37 -19.70
C TYR A 67 -15.18 3.67 -21.00
N ARG A 68 -14.56 2.49 -20.92
CA ARG A 68 -14.17 1.69 -22.09
C ARG A 68 -15.37 1.29 -22.94
N ALA A 69 -16.48 0.93 -22.32
CA ALA A 69 -17.71 0.58 -23.04
C ALA A 69 -18.29 1.77 -23.85
N VAL A 70 -18.12 3.00 -23.37
CA VAL A 70 -18.64 4.21 -24.03
C VAL A 70 -17.64 4.79 -25.03
N ARG A 71 -16.34 4.83 -24.70
CA ARG A 71 -15.32 5.55 -25.49
C ARG A 71 -14.26 4.63 -26.13
N GLY A 72 -14.28 3.34 -25.87
CA GLY A 72 -13.18 2.43 -26.23
C GLY A 72 -11.92 2.66 -25.40
N ASN A 73 -10.79 2.10 -25.84
CA ASN A 73 -9.50 2.19 -25.14
C ASN A 73 -8.62 3.38 -25.57
N GLN A 74 -9.23 4.45 -26.07
CA GLN A 74 -8.49 5.53 -26.75
C GLN A 74 -7.71 6.45 -25.80
N ASP A 75 -8.13 6.57 -24.52
CA ASP A 75 -7.49 7.47 -23.56
C ASP A 75 -7.19 6.71 -22.25
N THR A 76 -5.92 6.31 -22.12
CA THR A 76 -5.43 5.64 -20.91
C THR A 76 -5.33 6.60 -19.72
N GLY A 77 -5.06 7.89 -19.98
CA GLY A 77 -4.98 8.91 -18.95
C GLY A 77 -6.33 9.15 -18.26
N ALA A 78 -7.43 9.19 -19.05
CA ALA A 78 -8.77 9.30 -18.48
C ALA A 78 -9.12 8.07 -17.63
N GLN A 79 -8.74 6.86 -18.06
CA GLN A 79 -8.93 5.63 -17.28
C GLN A 79 -8.14 5.66 -15.99
N ASP A 80 -6.88 6.11 -16.02
CA ASP A 80 -6.04 6.25 -14.81
C ASP A 80 -6.68 7.25 -13.82
N TRP A 81 -7.17 8.40 -14.32
CA TRP A 81 -7.86 9.37 -13.44
C TRP A 81 -9.11 8.79 -12.77
N LEU A 82 -9.89 7.98 -13.47
CA LEU A 82 -11.05 7.28 -12.85
C LEU A 82 -10.60 6.34 -11.74
N GLY A 83 -9.52 5.59 -12.00
CA GLY A 83 -8.91 4.73 -10.98
C GLY A 83 -8.40 5.53 -9.76
N ILE A 84 -7.69 6.63 -10.00
CA ILE A 84 -7.17 7.53 -8.98
C ILE A 84 -8.33 8.10 -8.13
N LYS A 85 -9.41 8.59 -8.75
CA LYS A 85 -10.57 9.11 -8.00
C LYS A 85 -11.25 8.04 -7.14
N ALA A 86 -11.25 6.79 -7.58
CA ALA A 86 -11.71 5.69 -6.74
C ALA A 86 -10.79 5.47 -5.51
N THR A 87 -9.47 5.64 -5.66
CA THR A 87 -8.56 5.60 -4.50
C THR A 87 -8.82 6.74 -3.53
N HIS A 88 -9.14 7.95 -4.03
CA HIS A 88 -9.50 9.10 -3.19
C HIS A 88 -10.75 8.82 -2.36
N LEU A 89 -11.78 8.23 -2.97
CA LEU A 89 -13.01 7.87 -2.24
C LEU A 89 -12.73 6.81 -1.16
N ASN A 90 -11.90 5.80 -1.46
CA ASN A 90 -11.46 4.81 -0.48
C ASN A 90 -10.57 5.44 0.61
N GLY A 91 -9.77 6.44 0.27
CA GLY A 91 -9.01 7.23 1.24
C GLY A 91 -9.92 8.01 2.19
N GLU A 92 -10.95 8.66 1.68
CA GLU A 92 -11.89 9.42 2.50
C GLU A 92 -12.66 8.54 3.49
N ILE A 93 -13.14 7.36 3.07
CA ILE A 93 -13.77 6.45 4.04
C ILE A 93 -12.76 5.95 5.08
N MET A 94 -11.52 5.66 4.68
CA MET A 94 -10.47 5.26 5.63
C MET A 94 -10.17 6.38 6.63
N ARG A 95 -10.04 7.64 6.17
CA ARG A 95 -9.86 8.82 7.02
C ARG A 95 -11.02 9.00 8.00
N ALA A 96 -12.25 8.89 7.52
CA ALA A 96 -13.45 9.00 8.36
C ALA A 96 -13.51 7.89 9.44
N VAL A 97 -13.13 6.65 9.06
CA VAL A 97 -13.08 5.51 9.99
C VAL A 97 -12.04 5.71 11.10
N PHE A 98 -10.94 6.41 10.81
CA PHE A 98 -9.86 6.68 11.77
C PHE A 98 -9.82 8.15 12.25
N SER A 99 -10.93 8.88 12.19
CA SER A 99 -10.99 10.31 12.54
C SER A 99 -10.45 10.67 13.93
N ASP A 100 -10.48 9.73 14.89
CA ASP A 100 -9.90 9.92 16.23
C ASP A 100 -8.35 9.89 16.24
N TYR A 101 -7.72 9.45 15.17
CA TYR A 101 -6.26 9.22 15.06
C TYR A 101 -5.60 10.00 13.93
N THR A 102 -6.38 10.64 13.06
CA THR A 102 -5.91 11.48 11.96
C THR A 102 -6.52 12.87 12.06
N SER A 103 -5.69 13.91 11.92
CA SER A 103 -6.11 15.30 11.84
C SER A 103 -5.91 15.88 10.44
N ASP A 104 -5.21 15.15 9.59
CA ASP A 104 -4.79 15.62 8.28
C ASP A 104 -5.81 15.21 7.19
N GLU A 105 -5.85 15.95 6.09
CA GLU A 105 -6.61 15.57 4.90
C GLU A 105 -5.96 14.36 4.21
N VAL A 106 -6.72 13.69 3.34
CA VAL A 106 -6.17 12.59 2.53
C VAL A 106 -5.09 13.12 1.60
N VAL A 107 -3.88 12.59 1.74
CA VAL A 107 -2.75 12.94 0.88
C VAL A 107 -2.99 12.38 -0.53
N THR A 108 -3.06 13.25 -1.52
CA THR A 108 -3.23 12.91 -2.94
C THR A 108 -2.04 13.30 -3.80
N ASP A 109 -1.03 13.94 -3.20
CA ASP A 109 0.27 14.25 -3.81
C ASP A 109 1.37 14.01 -2.77
N PRO A 110 2.15 12.92 -2.86
CA PRO A 110 3.19 12.59 -1.89
C PRO A 110 4.39 13.56 -1.93
N THR A 111 4.43 14.48 -2.92
CA THR A 111 5.51 15.47 -3.07
C THR A 111 5.13 16.84 -2.51
N ALA A 112 3.84 17.07 -2.22
CA ALA A 112 3.35 18.33 -1.65
C ALA A 112 3.92 18.58 -0.24
N ASP A 113 3.74 19.77 0.30
CA ASP A 113 4.05 20.03 1.71
C ASP A 113 2.97 19.39 2.59
N ILE A 114 3.35 18.32 3.30
CA ILE A 114 2.43 17.46 4.05
C ILE A 114 2.80 17.50 5.52
N GLY A 115 1.85 17.88 6.38
CA GLY A 115 1.93 17.66 7.81
C GLY A 115 1.67 16.17 8.15
N PHE A 116 2.11 15.74 9.32
CA PHE A 116 1.75 14.46 9.91
C PHE A 116 1.68 14.61 11.43
N GLU A 117 0.65 15.25 11.90
CA GLU A 117 0.48 15.55 13.33
C GLU A 117 -0.16 14.38 14.07
N GLY A 118 -1.17 13.74 13.48
CA GLY A 118 -1.86 12.56 14.04
C GLY A 118 -0.97 11.33 14.19
N ARG A 119 -1.61 10.23 14.58
CA ARG A 119 -1.00 8.90 14.67
C ARG A 119 -1.16 8.10 13.38
N ILE A 120 -2.15 8.48 12.57
CA ILE A 120 -2.44 7.92 11.26
C ILE A 120 -2.45 9.06 10.24
N LEU A 121 -1.78 8.87 9.12
CA LEU A 121 -1.91 9.67 7.91
C LEU A 121 -2.54 8.78 6.83
N VAL A 122 -3.58 9.26 6.18
CA VAL A 122 -4.22 8.54 5.08
C VAL A 122 -3.79 9.14 3.76
N ALA A 123 -3.48 8.28 2.78
CA ALA A 123 -3.10 8.70 1.44
C ALA A 123 -3.84 7.88 0.38
N ALA A 124 -3.85 8.41 -0.83
CA ALA A 124 -4.50 7.82 -1.99
C ALA A 124 -3.67 8.09 -3.26
N GLY A 125 -4.08 7.57 -4.40
CA GLY A 125 -3.35 7.68 -5.65
C GLY A 125 -3.10 9.13 -6.08
N TRP A 126 -1.92 9.39 -6.60
CA TRP A 126 -1.44 10.72 -6.98
C TRP A 126 -1.89 11.12 -8.39
N LYS A 127 -1.21 10.65 -9.41
CA LYS A 127 -1.43 11.05 -10.81
C LYS A 127 -1.21 9.87 -11.77
N PRO A 128 -1.68 9.97 -13.02
CA PRO A 128 -1.45 8.94 -14.03
C PRO A 128 0.02 8.55 -14.16
N GLY A 129 0.25 7.25 -14.33
CA GLY A 129 1.60 6.69 -14.42
C GLY A 129 2.26 6.34 -13.09
N PHE A 130 1.56 6.55 -11.96
CA PHE A 130 2.03 6.16 -10.62
C PHE A 130 1.02 5.22 -9.97
N SER A 131 1.55 4.15 -9.38
CA SER A 131 0.75 3.24 -8.56
C SER A 131 0.70 3.71 -7.10
N THR A 132 -0.28 3.22 -6.34
CA THR A 132 -0.34 3.47 -4.89
C THR A 132 0.84 2.85 -4.14
N ASP A 133 1.53 1.85 -4.70
CA ASP A 133 2.79 1.32 -4.16
C ASP A 133 3.90 2.36 -4.27
N THR A 134 3.98 3.08 -5.40
CA THR A 134 4.92 4.18 -5.58
C THR A 134 4.63 5.32 -4.60
N ASP A 135 3.36 5.67 -4.41
CA ASP A 135 2.96 6.68 -3.42
C ASP A 135 3.36 6.26 -2.00
N ALA A 136 3.19 4.97 -1.65
CA ALA A 136 3.59 4.43 -0.36
C ALA A 136 5.10 4.55 -0.11
N VAL A 137 5.92 4.26 -1.12
CA VAL A 137 7.39 4.38 -1.02
C VAL A 137 7.81 5.85 -0.93
N TYR A 138 7.19 6.76 -1.70
CA TYR A 138 7.46 8.19 -1.59
C TYR A 138 7.16 8.73 -0.19
N LEU A 139 6.02 8.34 0.39
CA LEU A 139 5.65 8.75 1.75
C LEU A 139 6.56 8.13 2.80
N ALA A 140 6.94 6.85 2.65
CA ALA A 140 7.94 6.22 3.50
C ALA A 140 9.25 7.00 3.49
N ARG A 141 9.80 7.32 2.30
CA ARG A 141 11.02 8.12 2.13
C ARG A 141 10.90 9.48 2.77
N ARG A 142 9.80 10.20 2.50
CA ARG A 142 9.57 11.55 3.03
C ARG A 142 9.61 11.62 4.55
N PHE A 143 8.96 10.67 5.21
CA PHE A 143 8.85 10.63 6.67
C PHE A 143 9.90 9.76 7.36
N GLY A 144 10.88 9.24 6.60
CA GLY A 144 12.00 8.46 7.14
C GLY A 144 11.62 7.03 7.55
N GLY A 145 10.47 6.53 7.09
CA GLY A 145 10.05 5.14 7.26
C GLY A 145 10.90 4.19 6.42
N LYS A 146 11.21 3.02 6.95
CA LYS A 146 11.99 1.99 6.27
C LYS A 146 11.22 0.68 6.07
N LYS A 147 9.97 0.62 6.52
CA LYS A 147 9.09 -0.54 6.39
C LYS A 147 7.81 -0.17 5.65
N VAL A 148 7.57 -0.83 4.53
CA VAL A 148 6.32 -0.77 3.77
C VAL A 148 5.69 -2.16 3.78
N VAL A 149 4.41 -2.26 4.10
CA VAL A 149 3.65 -3.50 4.08
C VAL A 149 2.60 -3.39 2.98
N ASN A 150 2.75 -4.20 1.94
CA ASN A 150 1.77 -4.29 0.86
C ASN A 150 0.72 -5.34 1.23
N LEU A 151 -0.45 -4.86 1.63
CA LEU A 151 -1.62 -5.65 1.99
C LEU A 151 -2.51 -5.83 0.76
N SER A 152 -2.40 -6.98 0.13
CA SER A 152 -3.15 -7.31 -1.09
C SER A 152 -3.89 -8.64 -0.93
N ASN A 153 -4.39 -9.20 -2.02
CA ASN A 153 -5.09 -10.48 -2.02
C ASN A 153 -4.16 -11.69 -2.27
N ILE A 154 -2.85 -11.52 -2.08
CA ILE A 154 -1.88 -12.60 -2.20
C ILE A 154 -1.24 -12.91 -0.84
N LYS A 155 -1.09 -14.20 -0.55
CA LYS A 155 -0.47 -14.64 0.71
C LYS A 155 1.04 -14.46 0.72
N LYS A 156 1.68 -14.63 -0.42
CA LYS A 156 3.14 -14.53 -0.64
C LYS A 156 3.43 -14.15 -2.08
N VAL A 157 4.63 -13.69 -2.32
CA VAL A 157 5.24 -13.67 -3.65
C VAL A 157 5.63 -15.10 -4.02
N TYR A 158 5.49 -15.45 -5.29
CA TYR A 158 5.86 -16.76 -5.84
C TYR A 158 6.95 -16.58 -6.88
N THR A 159 7.69 -17.66 -7.17
CA THR A 159 8.72 -17.67 -8.20
C THR A 159 8.18 -17.43 -9.61
N ASP A 160 6.89 -17.61 -9.83
CA ASP A 160 6.12 -17.34 -11.04
C ASP A 160 4.63 -17.20 -10.69
N ASP A 161 3.76 -16.85 -11.65
CA ASP A 161 2.30 -16.78 -11.42
C ASP A 161 1.74 -18.18 -11.14
N PRO A 162 1.30 -18.50 -9.91
CA PRO A 162 0.82 -19.86 -9.57
C PRO A 162 -0.48 -20.25 -10.30
N ARG A 163 -1.18 -19.28 -10.91
CA ARG A 163 -2.37 -19.56 -11.74
C ARG A 163 -1.98 -20.07 -13.12
N LYS A 164 -0.76 -19.81 -13.57
CA LYS A 164 -0.23 -20.21 -14.89
C LYS A 164 0.80 -21.31 -14.78
N ASN A 165 1.56 -21.33 -13.70
CA ASN A 165 2.61 -22.30 -13.47
C ASN A 165 2.34 -23.04 -12.14
N PRO A 166 1.89 -24.31 -12.17
CA PRO A 166 1.64 -25.08 -10.96
C PRO A 166 2.89 -25.40 -10.14
N ASP A 167 4.09 -25.29 -10.75
CA ASP A 167 5.37 -25.49 -10.08
C ASP A 167 5.89 -24.23 -9.37
N ALA A 168 5.16 -23.09 -9.44
CA ALA A 168 5.51 -21.86 -8.77
C ALA A 168 5.58 -22.06 -7.25
N LYS A 169 6.72 -21.71 -6.65
CA LYS A 169 6.99 -21.88 -5.23
C LYS A 169 6.81 -20.56 -4.49
N PRO A 170 6.15 -20.58 -3.30
CA PRO A 170 6.06 -19.39 -2.45
C PRO A 170 7.44 -19.03 -1.88
N LEU A 171 7.73 -17.74 -1.79
CA LEU A 171 8.97 -17.19 -1.26
C LEU A 171 8.72 -16.61 0.13
N ASP A 172 9.56 -16.96 1.10
CA ASP A 172 9.56 -16.33 2.43
C ASP A 172 10.32 -15.01 2.41
N SER A 173 11.40 -14.95 1.63
CA SER A 173 12.20 -13.75 1.39
C SER A 173 12.81 -13.76 0.00
N ILE A 174 13.14 -12.56 -0.49
CA ILE A 174 13.81 -12.37 -1.78
C ILE A 174 14.61 -11.05 -1.73
N SER A 175 15.80 -11.02 -2.33
CA SER A 175 16.57 -9.78 -2.47
C SER A 175 15.91 -8.81 -3.45
N TRP A 176 16.18 -7.50 -3.32
CA TRP A 176 15.71 -6.51 -4.28
C TRP A 176 16.18 -6.84 -5.70
N LYS A 177 17.43 -7.21 -5.84
CA LYS A 177 18.02 -7.60 -7.14
C LYS A 177 17.22 -8.71 -7.82
N ASP A 178 16.89 -9.78 -7.09
CA ASP A 178 16.19 -10.93 -7.68
C ASP A 178 14.70 -10.62 -7.88
N PHE A 179 14.09 -9.87 -6.98
CA PHE A 179 12.70 -9.43 -7.13
C PHE A 179 12.53 -8.56 -8.38
N ARG A 180 13.38 -7.53 -8.57
CA ARG A 180 13.32 -6.66 -9.76
C ARG A 180 13.62 -7.40 -11.05
N LYS A 181 14.51 -8.38 -11.03
CA LYS A 181 14.72 -9.27 -12.18
C LYS A 181 13.44 -10.05 -12.53
N MET A 182 12.67 -10.45 -11.54
CA MET A 182 11.43 -11.21 -11.71
C MET A 182 10.28 -10.33 -12.23
N VAL A 183 10.07 -9.13 -11.68
CA VAL A 183 8.93 -8.26 -12.03
C VAL A 183 9.24 -7.27 -13.14
N GLY A 184 10.51 -7.07 -13.48
CA GLY A 184 10.98 -6.07 -14.44
C GLY A 184 11.32 -4.72 -13.79
N TYR A 185 11.66 -3.75 -14.65
CA TYR A 185 12.15 -2.43 -14.23
C TYR A 185 11.20 -1.29 -14.61
N GLU A 186 10.21 -1.58 -15.44
CA GLU A 186 9.30 -0.59 -16.00
C GLU A 186 7.85 -0.94 -15.64
N TRP A 187 7.09 0.10 -15.30
CA TRP A 187 5.67 -0.03 -15.14
C TRP A 187 4.98 -0.11 -16.51
N LYS A 188 4.00 -0.99 -16.63
CA LYS A 188 3.13 -1.12 -17.80
C LYS A 188 1.68 -1.15 -17.37
N PRO A 189 0.75 -0.49 -18.09
CA PRO A 189 -0.68 -0.58 -17.80
C PRO A 189 -1.16 -2.04 -17.75
N GLY A 190 -1.85 -2.40 -16.68
CA GLY A 190 -2.34 -3.77 -16.47
C GLY A 190 -1.30 -4.77 -15.98
N LEU A 191 -0.08 -4.34 -15.65
CA LEU A 191 0.92 -5.19 -15.03
C LEU A 191 0.39 -5.69 -13.68
N ASN A 192 0.32 -7.01 -13.54
CA ASN A 192 -0.11 -7.67 -12.30
C ASN A 192 1.13 -8.18 -11.55
N ALA A 193 1.93 -7.26 -11.03
CA ALA A 193 3.08 -7.58 -10.21
C ALA A 193 2.71 -7.58 -8.72
N PRO A 194 3.37 -8.40 -7.89
CA PRO A 194 3.16 -8.41 -6.44
C PRO A 194 3.46 -7.07 -5.77
N PHE A 195 4.39 -6.30 -6.32
CA PHE A 195 4.74 -4.94 -5.97
C PHE A 195 5.26 -4.21 -7.21
N ASP A 196 4.96 -2.95 -7.34
CA ASP A 196 5.23 -2.14 -8.52
C ASP A 196 6.74 -2.05 -8.84
N PRO A 197 7.17 -2.22 -10.13
CA PRO A 197 8.58 -2.16 -10.51
C PRO A 197 9.26 -0.82 -10.21
N VAL A 198 8.55 0.31 -10.37
CA VAL A 198 9.09 1.65 -10.10
C VAL A 198 9.25 1.85 -8.60
N ALA A 199 8.20 1.50 -7.82
CA ALA A 199 8.25 1.49 -6.37
C ALA A 199 9.40 0.61 -5.85
N SER A 200 9.62 -0.55 -6.48
CA SER A 200 10.70 -1.49 -6.14
C SER A 200 12.08 -0.86 -6.31
N GLY A 201 12.30 -0.10 -7.40
CA GLY A 201 13.57 0.60 -7.63
C GLY A 201 13.86 1.63 -6.55
N ILE A 202 12.86 2.42 -6.19
CA ILE A 202 13.00 3.45 -5.15
C ILE A 202 13.20 2.80 -3.78
N ALA A 203 12.46 1.74 -3.48
CA ALA A 203 12.59 1.03 -2.20
C ALA A 203 13.98 0.39 -2.03
N GLU A 204 14.55 -0.19 -3.10
CA GLU A 204 15.94 -0.69 -3.14
C GLU A 204 16.93 0.44 -2.87
N GLU A 205 16.88 1.55 -3.63
CA GLU A 205 17.77 2.71 -3.47
C GLU A 205 17.73 3.30 -2.05
N GLU A 206 16.57 3.30 -1.43
CA GLU A 206 16.35 3.81 -0.08
C GLU A 206 16.66 2.79 1.03
N GLY A 207 17.05 1.56 0.69
CA GLY A 207 17.28 0.48 1.65
C GLY A 207 16.05 0.18 2.50
N MET A 208 14.88 0.14 1.86
CA MET A 208 13.61 -0.19 2.52
C MET A 208 13.38 -1.69 2.56
N CYS A 209 12.65 -2.14 3.56
CA CYS A 209 12.06 -3.47 3.62
C CYS A 209 10.59 -3.38 3.19
N VAL A 210 10.20 -4.16 2.18
CA VAL A 210 8.81 -4.32 1.76
C VAL A 210 8.33 -5.72 2.13
N ILE A 211 7.14 -5.79 2.72
CA ILE A 211 6.50 -7.07 3.07
C ILE A 211 5.22 -7.19 2.26
N CYS A 212 5.11 -8.24 1.44
CA CYS A 212 3.87 -8.57 0.73
C CYS A 212 3.11 -9.65 1.50
N ALA A 213 1.85 -9.37 1.83
CA ALA A 213 1.00 -10.27 2.62
C ALA A 213 -0.48 -10.15 2.26
N ASP A 214 -1.27 -11.16 2.67
CA ASP A 214 -2.72 -11.13 2.55
C ASP A 214 -3.30 -10.11 3.54
N GLY A 215 -3.86 -9.02 3.00
CA GLY A 215 -4.43 -7.94 3.80
C GLY A 215 -5.75 -8.30 4.48
N ARG A 216 -6.41 -9.40 4.09
CA ARG A 216 -7.63 -9.89 4.75
C ARG A 216 -7.33 -10.61 6.07
N ASP A 217 -6.12 -11.11 6.22
CA ASP A 217 -5.64 -11.70 7.45
C ASP A 217 -5.16 -10.60 8.40
N ILE A 218 -6.11 -10.07 9.18
CA ILE A 218 -5.86 -8.96 10.12
C ILE A 218 -4.91 -9.40 11.23
N GLU A 219 -5.03 -10.64 11.72
CA GLU A 219 -4.13 -11.17 12.75
C GLU A 219 -2.69 -11.21 12.22
N ASN A 220 -2.50 -11.70 11.00
CA ASN A 220 -1.21 -11.70 10.34
C ASN A 220 -0.65 -10.27 10.14
N THR A 221 -1.51 -9.32 9.76
CA THR A 221 -1.13 -7.90 9.66
C THR A 221 -0.63 -7.36 11.01
N MET A 222 -1.29 -7.71 12.12
CA MET A 222 -0.84 -7.32 13.46
C MET A 222 0.49 -7.98 13.84
N ASN A 223 0.70 -9.23 13.46
CA ASN A 223 1.97 -9.92 13.67
C ASN A 223 3.12 -9.22 12.92
N ILE A 224 2.89 -8.78 11.68
CA ILE A 224 3.86 -7.97 10.89
C ILE A 224 4.18 -6.64 11.60
N LEU A 225 3.18 -5.92 12.09
CA LEU A 225 3.36 -4.66 12.80
C LEU A 225 4.13 -4.85 14.11
N LYS A 226 3.87 -5.93 14.82
CA LYS A 226 4.53 -6.28 16.09
C LYS A 226 5.89 -6.99 15.91
N ASN A 227 6.36 -7.14 14.66
CA ASN A 227 7.59 -7.90 14.33
C ASN A 227 7.58 -9.34 14.89
N GLN A 228 6.42 -9.97 14.92
CA GLN A 228 6.22 -11.36 15.31
C GLN A 228 6.28 -12.27 14.07
N LYS A 229 6.25 -13.59 14.27
CA LYS A 229 6.20 -14.55 13.15
C LYS A 229 4.92 -14.33 12.34
N PHE A 230 5.05 -14.19 11.03
CA PHE A 230 3.94 -13.91 10.11
C PHE A 230 4.04 -14.75 8.83
N GLN A 231 2.97 -14.75 8.04
CA GLN A 231 2.91 -15.29 6.70
C GLN A 231 2.99 -14.16 5.68
N GLY A 232 3.99 -14.18 4.82
CA GLY A 232 4.23 -13.17 3.80
C GLY A 232 5.56 -13.38 3.13
N THR A 233 5.97 -12.44 2.27
CA THR A 233 7.29 -12.39 1.66
C THR A 233 7.99 -11.10 2.03
N ILE A 234 9.20 -11.20 2.54
CA ILE A 234 10.08 -10.06 2.81
C ILE A 234 10.92 -9.79 1.56
N ILE A 235 10.89 -8.54 1.09
CA ILE A 235 11.75 -8.05 -0.01
C ILE A 235 12.72 -7.04 0.60
N SER A 236 13.98 -7.37 0.67
CA SER A 236 15.04 -6.53 1.24
C SER A 236 16.42 -7.08 0.89
N ASP A 237 17.45 -6.29 1.01
CA ASP A 237 18.87 -6.70 1.00
C ASP A 237 19.39 -6.87 2.42
#